data_c08dcb6ead9b87c3b9d413c979a3fa9f
#
_entry.id   c08dcb6ead9b87c3b9d413c979a3fa9f
#
_cell.length_a   1.000
_cell.length_b   1.000
_cell.length_c   1.000
_cell.angle_alpha   90.00
_cell.angle_beta   90.00
_cell.angle_gamma   90.00
#
_symmetry.space_group_name_H-M   'P 1'
#
loop_
_entity.id
_entity.type
_entity.pdbx_description
1 polymer ?
#
loop_
_entity_poly.entity_id
_entity_poly.type
_entity_poly.pdbx_seq_one_letter_code
_entity_poly.pdbx_strand_id
1 'polypeptide(L)'
;MKKSALLLMMLCLLAFQVSAQQKNSERKNQEARLASEPATFSLAKLVLQKTGELAITNEHTSRTSGIRHVYVRQTIDGLEIYGTESSVHFDNTGKVLVEHNNFLADPRATIKSSSQAISARQAITSVAGQMGYRVQNLEQIKNIGGKSKAAIFNKAGISSEEIPVRLMYYYREEIGTQLVWELSIAEKTSADWWNFRVDAVTGAIIDKDNWTVSCNILGDHAD
;
A
#
# COMPACT_ATOMS: atom_id res chain seq x y z
N MET A 1 35.71 49.44 -49.85
CA MET A 1 35.92 48.98 -48.46
C MET A 1 34.66 48.97 -47.57
N LYS A 2 33.67 49.89 -47.79
CA LYS A 2 32.44 49.92 -46.93
C LYS A 2 31.44 48.78 -47.20
N LYS A 3 31.37 48.17 -48.40
CA LYS A 3 30.44 47.07 -48.73
C LYS A 3 30.85 45.74 -48.14
N SER A 4 32.14 45.44 -47.94
CA SER A 4 32.64 44.20 -47.36
C SER A 4 32.42 44.13 -45.85
N ALA A 5 32.51 45.26 -45.13
CA ALA A 5 32.25 45.33 -43.71
C ALA A 5 30.79 45.10 -43.36
N LEU A 6 29.86 45.58 -44.22
CA LEU A 6 28.43 45.40 -44.01
C LEU A 6 28.00 43.92 -44.24
N LEU A 7 28.61 43.23 -45.20
CA LEU A 7 28.33 41.81 -45.48
C LEU A 7 28.84 40.94 -44.31
N LEU A 8 30.00 41.23 -43.75
CA LEU A 8 30.56 40.51 -42.60
C LEU A 8 29.71 40.68 -41.34
N MET A 9 29.19 41.88 -41.14
CA MET A 9 28.33 42.17 -40.00
C MET A 9 26.99 41.49 -40.10
N MET A 10 26.42 41.36 -41.30
CA MET A 10 25.17 40.62 -41.57
C MET A 10 25.34 39.11 -41.38
N LEU A 11 26.49 38.51 -41.76
CA LEU A 11 26.81 37.10 -41.51
C LEU A 11 26.97 36.81 -40.03
N CYS A 12 27.58 37.70 -39.26
CA CYS A 12 27.71 37.52 -37.81
C CYS A 12 26.36 37.59 -37.08
N LEU A 13 25.43 38.46 -37.52
CA LEU A 13 24.08 38.56 -36.98
C LEU A 13 23.26 37.31 -37.29
N LEU A 14 23.38 36.73 -38.48
CA LEU A 14 22.73 35.47 -38.84
C LEU A 14 23.26 34.29 -38.02
N ALA A 15 24.57 34.20 -37.82
CA ALA A 15 25.17 33.15 -36.98
C ALA A 15 24.71 33.26 -35.54
N PHE A 16 24.54 34.47 -34.98
CA PHE A 16 24.05 34.66 -33.62
C PHE A 16 22.58 34.28 -33.48
N GLN A 17 21.74 34.52 -34.50
CA GLN A 17 20.32 34.11 -34.51
C GLN A 17 20.15 32.61 -34.61
N VAL A 18 20.99 31.93 -35.42
CA VAL A 18 20.96 30.45 -35.53
C VAL A 18 21.36 29.82 -34.20
N SER A 19 22.42 30.31 -33.53
CA SER A 19 22.86 29.81 -32.23
C SER A 19 21.82 30.03 -31.13
N ALA A 20 21.10 31.15 -31.14
CA ALA A 20 20.01 31.43 -30.21
C ALA A 20 18.79 30.56 -30.42
N GLN A 21 18.44 30.25 -31.67
CA GLN A 21 17.34 29.33 -32.02
C GLN A 21 17.68 27.90 -31.64
N GLN A 22 18.94 27.49 -31.86
CA GLN A 22 19.38 26.14 -31.50
C GLN A 22 19.33 25.93 -29.98
N LYS A 23 19.81 26.90 -29.22
CA LYS A 23 19.76 26.88 -27.74
C LYS A 23 18.33 26.88 -27.20
N ASN A 24 17.40 27.59 -27.83
CA ASN A 24 15.98 27.59 -27.48
C ASN A 24 15.29 26.28 -27.83
N SER A 25 15.66 25.63 -28.94
CA SER A 25 15.17 24.32 -29.35
C SER A 25 15.65 23.22 -28.39
N GLU A 26 16.93 23.24 -28.00
CA GLU A 26 17.51 22.30 -27.03
C GLU A 26 16.84 22.45 -25.65
N ARG A 27 16.60 23.70 -25.22
CA ARG A 27 15.91 23.97 -23.97
C ARG A 27 14.46 23.50 -23.97
N LYS A 28 13.71 23.74 -25.06
CA LYS A 28 12.35 23.22 -25.23
C LYS A 28 12.30 21.69 -25.29
N ASN A 29 13.28 21.05 -25.93
CA ASN A 29 13.39 19.61 -25.98
C ASN A 29 13.76 19.01 -24.61
N GLN A 30 14.58 19.72 -23.83
CA GLN A 30 14.91 19.32 -22.45
C GLN A 30 13.71 19.52 -21.51
N GLU A 31 12.97 20.61 -21.64
CA GLU A 31 11.73 20.86 -20.90
C GLU A 31 10.63 19.83 -21.28
N ALA A 32 10.53 19.46 -22.56
CA ALA A 32 9.61 18.43 -23.04
C ALA A 32 10.01 17.02 -22.58
N ARG A 33 11.32 16.72 -22.49
CA ARG A 33 11.82 15.45 -21.90
C ARG A 33 11.57 15.38 -20.40
N LEU A 34 11.79 16.48 -19.66
CA LEU A 34 11.48 16.58 -18.24
C LEU A 34 9.97 16.51 -17.96
N ALA A 35 9.14 16.99 -18.89
CA ALA A 35 7.68 16.87 -18.80
C ALA A 35 7.14 15.51 -19.27
N SER A 36 7.94 14.72 -20.00
CA SER A 36 7.58 13.37 -20.49
C SER A 36 8.18 12.24 -19.68
N GLU A 37 9.10 12.51 -18.76
CA GLU A 37 9.43 11.52 -17.74
C GLU A 37 8.22 11.42 -16.81
N PRO A 38 7.58 10.22 -16.69
CA PRO A 38 6.60 10.04 -15.63
C PRO A 38 7.31 10.47 -14.36
N ALA A 39 6.71 11.43 -13.63
CA ALA A 39 7.20 11.84 -12.32
C ALA A 39 7.43 10.53 -11.56
N THR A 40 8.69 10.13 -11.40
CA THR A 40 9.05 8.90 -10.71
C THR A 40 8.50 9.05 -9.30
N PHE A 41 7.37 8.42 -9.05
CA PHE A 41 6.65 8.45 -7.79
C PHE A 41 7.58 7.80 -6.76
N SER A 42 8.30 8.63 -6.01
CA SER A 42 9.21 8.14 -5.00
C SER A 42 8.44 7.86 -3.71
N LEU A 43 8.28 6.60 -3.39
CA LEU A 43 7.71 6.14 -2.13
C LEU A 43 8.52 6.69 -0.93
N ALA A 44 9.83 6.76 -1.06
CA ALA A 44 10.71 7.32 -0.05
C ALA A 44 10.34 8.79 0.27
N LYS A 45 10.01 9.59 -0.75
CA LYS A 45 9.56 10.97 -0.56
C LYS A 45 8.26 11.04 0.22
N LEU A 46 7.27 10.18 -0.09
CA LEU A 46 6.01 10.12 0.63
C LEU A 46 6.20 9.70 2.09
N VAL A 47 7.07 8.71 2.35
CA VAL A 47 7.41 8.25 3.70
C VAL A 47 8.05 9.37 4.51
N LEU A 48 9.00 10.11 3.93
CA LEU A 48 9.68 11.23 4.60
C LEU A 48 8.73 12.40 4.86
N GLN A 49 7.81 12.69 3.95
CA GLN A 49 6.84 13.76 4.08
C GLN A 49 5.64 13.40 4.96
N LYS A 50 5.47 12.13 5.34
CA LYS A 50 4.33 11.61 6.13
C LYS A 50 3.00 12.07 5.54
N THR A 51 2.83 11.93 4.23
CA THR A 51 1.59 12.31 3.54
C THR A 51 0.43 11.43 3.97
N GLY A 52 -0.81 11.94 3.88
CA GLY A 52 -2.02 11.15 4.18
C GLY A 52 -2.34 10.05 3.16
N GLU A 53 -1.50 9.85 2.15
CA GLU A 53 -1.68 8.86 1.10
C GLU A 53 -1.14 7.48 1.46
N LEU A 54 -0.47 7.36 2.60
CA LEU A 54 0.05 6.11 3.11
C LEU A 54 -0.16 5.95 4.62
N ALA A 55 -0.22 4.69 5.05
CA ALA A 55 -0.14 4.29 6.46
C ALA A 55 1.15 3.51 6.67
N ILE A 56 1.91 3.85 7.73
CA ILE A 56 3.06 3.07 8.16
C ILE A 56 2.51 1.85 8.92
N THR A 57 2.74 0.66 8.39
CA THR A 57 2.28 -0.59 8.98
C THR A 57 3.29 -1.20 9.93
N ASN A 58 4.58 -0.97 9.66
CA ASN A 58 5.68 -1.36 10.55
C ASN A 58 6.90 -0.47 10.30
N GLU A 59 7.67 -0.23 11.36
CA GLU A 59 8.94 0.49 11.28
C GLU A 59 9.89 -0.04 12.34
N HIS A 60 11.11 -0.40 11.95
CA HIS A 60 12.15 -0.79 12.87
C HIS A 60 13.54 -0.51 12.32
N THR A 61 14.53 -0.43 13.21
CA THR A 61 15.94 -0.31 12.83
C THR A 61 16.67 -1.59 13.22
N SER A 62 17.37 -2.18 12.25
CA SER A 62 18.21 -3.36 12.50
C SER A 62 19.35 -3.02 13.47
N ARG A 63 19.46 -3.77 14.55
CA ARG A 63 20.51 -3.59 15.57
C ARG A 63 21.92 -3.89 15.02
N THR A 64 22.00 -4.79 14.04
CA THR A 64 23.29 -5.23 13.47
C THR A 64 23.77 -4.31 12.37
N SER A 65 22.88 -3.90 11.45
CA SER A 65 23.26 -3.12 10.26
C SER A 65 22.99 -1.63 10.38
N GLY A 66 22.18 -1.19 11.35
CA GLY A 66 21.72 0.19 11.47
C GLY A 66 20.71 0.60 10.38
N ILE A 67 20.28 -0.34 9.52
CA ILE A 67 19.31 -0.06 8.47
C ILE A 67 17.93 0.16 9.09
N ARG A 68 17.28 1.27 8.73
CA ARG A 68 15.90 1.57 9.08
C ARG A 68 14.96 1.01 7.99
N HIS A 69 14.09 0.11 8.40
CA HIS A 69 13.08 -0.53 7.55
C HIS A 69 11.72 0.12 7.81
N VAL A 70 11.06 0.62 6.76
CA VAL A 70 9.73 1.21 6.84
C VAL A 70 8.82 0.46 5.88
N TYR A 71 7.75 -0.11 6.41
CA TYR A 71 6.72 -0.82 5.65
C TYR A 71 5.45 0.02 5.65
N VAL A 72 4.84 0.13 4.50
CA VAL A 72 3.70 1.02 4.29
C VAL A 72 2.63 0.35 3.42
N ARG A 73 1.40 0.84 3.56
CA ARG A 73 0.31 0.62 2.61
C ARG A 73 -0.21 1.94 2.10
N GLN A 74 -0.69 1.96 0.88
CA GLN A 74 -1.42 3.08 0.33
C GLN A 74 -2.76 3.24 1.02
N THR A 75 -3.29 4.47 1.08
CA THR A 75 -4.60 4.73 1.69
C THR A 75 -5.54 5.46 0.75
N ILE A 76 -6.84 5.24 0.94
CA ILE A 76 -7.93 6.06 0.40
C ILE A 76 -8.73 6.58 1.58
N ASP A 77 -8.82 7.91 1.71
CA ASP A 77 -9.53 8.59 2.80
C ASP A 77 -9.12 8.13 4.22
N GLY A 78 -7.87 7.67 4.35
CA GLY A 78 -7.29 7.17 5.60
C GLY A 78 -7.66 5.71 5.92
N LEU A 79 -8.23 4.96 4.97
CA LEU A 79 -8.36 3.51 5.02
C LEU A 79 -7.23 2.89 4.23
N GLU A 80 -6.52 1.95 4.83
CA GLU A 80 -5.46 1.18 4.17
C GLU A 80 -6.00 0.37 3.00
N ILE A 81 -5.17 0.15 1.98
CA ILE A 81 -5.47 -0.74 0.85
C ILE A 81 -4.59 -1.98 1.00
N TYR A 82 -5.18 -3.14 1.29
CA TYR A 82 -4.51 -4.43 1.22
C TYR A 82 -4.19 -4.76 -0.25
N GLY A 83 -2.99 -5.30 -0.50
CA GLY A 83 -2.47 -5.55 -1.85
C GLY A 83 -1.52 -4.45 -2.35
N THR A 84 -1.29 -3.40 -1.54
CA THR A 84 -0.34 -2.32 -1.86
C THR A 84 0.86 -2.26 -0.91
N GLU A 85 1.17 -3.39 -0.29
CA GLU A 85 2.30 -3.49 0.65
C GLU A 85 3.59 -3.08 -0.03
N SER A 86 4.25 -2.09 0.55
CA SER A 86 5.44 -1.46 0.01
C SER A 86 6.46 -1.22 1.11
N SER A 87 7.72 -1.05 0.75
CA SER A 87 8.77 -0.80 1.74
C SER A 87 9.84 0.14 1.24
N VAL A 88 10.43 0.88 2.18
CA VAL A 88 11.62 1.70 1.96
C VAL A 88 12.65 1.38 3.04
N HIS A 89 13.89 1.20 2.62
CA HIS A 89 15.01 0.93 3.51
C HIS A 89 16.02 2.06 3.42
N PHE A 90 16.38 2.61 4.58
CA PHE A 90 17.33 3.71 4.70
C PHE A 90 18.59 3.25 5.43
N ASP A 91 19.75 3.75 5.02
CA ASP A 91 20.97 3.60 5.79
C ASP A 91 20.97 4.48 7.06
N ASN A 92 22.03 4.39 7.84
CA ASN A 92 22.20 5.16 9.08
C ASN A 92 22.39 6.68 8.84
N THR A 93 22.61 7.12 7.59
CA THR A 93 22.66 8.52 7.20
C THR A 93 21.33 9.06 6.70
N GLY A 94 20.30 8.18 6.55
CA GLY A 94 19.00 8.51 6.00
C GLY A 94 18.92 8.44 4.48
N LYS A 95 19.97 7.93 3.81
CA LYS A 95 19.95 7.68 2.36
C LYS A 95 19.13 6.43 2.04
N VAL A 96 18.33 6.50 0.98
CA VAL A 96 17.55 5.35 0.48
C VAL A 96 18.51 4.30 -0.09
N LEU A 97 18.41 3.08 0.41
CA LEU A 97 19.14 1.91 -0.09
C LEU A 97 18.29 1.12 -1.09
N VAL A 98 17.04 0.86 -0.73
CA VAL A 98 16.10 0.06 -1.53
C VAL A 98 14.70 0.62 -1.33
N GLU A 99 13.94 0.64 -2.41
CA GLU A 99 12.51 0.96 -2.44
C GLU A 99 11.77 -0.13 -3.20
N HIS A 100 10.73 -0.70 -2.58
CA HIS A 100 9.80 -1.62 -3.23
C HIS A 100 8.41 -0.99 -3.20
N ASN A 101 7.87 -0.67 -4.37
CA ASN A 101 6.66 0.12 -4.52
C ASN A 101 5.57 -0.65 -5.28
N ASN A 102 4.50 -1.01 -4.58
CA ASN A 102 3.30 -1.65 -5.11
C ASN A 102 2.09 -0.69 -5.10
N PHE A 103 2.31 0.61 -4.97
CA PHE A 103 1.21 1.56 -4.96
C PHE A 103 0.54 1.64 -6.33
N LEU A 104 -0.77 1.72 -6.31
CA LEU A 104 -1.60 1.98 -7.48
C LEU A 104 -1.38 3.43 -7.95
N ALA A 105 -1.27 3.64 -9.26
CA ALA A 105 -1.11 4.98 -9.82
C ALA A 105 -2.33 5.87 -9.53
N ASP A 106 -3.53 5.31 -9.65
CA ASP A 106 -4.80 5.96 -9.29
C ASP A 106 -5.69 4.97 -8.53
N PRO A 107 -5.54 4.89 -7.20
CA PRO A 107 -6.30 3.93 -6.40
C PRO A 107 -7.80 4.22 -6.40
N ARG A 108 -8.21 5.49 -6.60
CA ARG A 108 -9.63 5.84 -6.64
C ARG A 108 -10.33 5.35 -7.91
N ALA A 109 -9.64 5.36 -9.05
CA ALA A 109 -10.17 4.84 -10.31
C ALA A 109 -10.44 3.33 -10.27
N THR A 110 -9.77 2.60 -9.37
CA THR A 110 -9.95 1.14 -9.23
C THR A 110 -11.11 0.75 -8.32
N ILE A 111 -11.77 1.69 -7.62
CA ILE A 111 -12.84 1.41 -6.66
C ILE A 111 -14.05 0.81 -7.38
N LYS A 112 -14.43 -0.40 -6.98
CA LYS A 112 -15.67 -1.09 -7.41
C LYS A 112 -16.78 -0.98 -6.37
N SER A 113 -16.41 -0.99 -5.07
CA SER A 113 -17.35 -0.81 -3.97
C SER A 113 -16.70 -0.06 -2.83
N SER A 114 -17.37 0.99 -2.35
CA SER A 114 -17.01 1.75 -1.16
C SER A 114 -18.13 1.74 -0.12
N SER A 115 -19.21 1.00 -0.36
CA SER A 115 -20.36 0.93 0.52
C SER A 115 -20.14 -0.07 1.65
N GLN A 116 -20.65 0.26 2.83
CA GLN A 116 -20.73 -0.64 3.97
C GLN A 116 -22.20 -0.85 4.31
N ALA A 117 -22.68 -2.10 4.21
CA ALA A 117 -24.04 -2.48 4.58
C ALA A 117 -24.08 -3.32 5.88
N ILE A 118 -23.01 -4.03 6.20
CA ILE A 118 -22.94 -4.87 7.39
C ILE A 118 -22.01 -4.26 8.46
N SER A 119 -22.31 -4.55 9.71
CA SER A 119 -21.48 -4.19 10.86
C SER A 119 -20.31 -5.16 11.08
N ALA A 120 -19.33 -4.76 11.89
CA ALA A 120 -18.24 -5.64 12.34
C ALA A 120 -18.74 -6.95 12.96
N ARG A 121 -19.76 -6.87 13.81
CA ARG A 121 -20.41 -8.06 14.40
C ARG A 121 -20.99 -8.99 13.33
N GLN A 122 -21.69 -8.44 12.35
CA GLN A 122 -22.25 -9.22 11.24
C GLN A 122 -21.15 -9.84 10.39
N ALA A 123 -20.04 -9.16 10.15
CA ALA A 123 -18.89 -9.72 9.43
C ALA A 123 -18.31 -10.94 10.17
N ILE A 124 -18.08 -10.85 11.49
CA ILE A 124 -17.61 -12.00 12.30
C ILE A 124 -18.62 -13.15 12.24
N THR A 125 -19.92 -12.87 12.40
CA THR A 125 -20.97 -13.89 12.35
C THR A 125 -21.05 -14.55 10.97
N SER A 126 -20.88 -13.77 9.91
CA SER A 126 -20.89 -14.27 8.52
C SER A 126 -19.69 -15.20 8.25
N VAL A 127 -18.48 -14.81 8.69
CA VAL A 127 -17.29 -15.69 8.64
C VAL A 127 -17.56 -16.99 9.40
N ALA A 128 -18.07 -16.87 10.62
CA ALA A 128 -18.36 -18.05 11.44
C ALA A 128 -19.34 -19.02 10.76
N GLY A 129 -20.39 -18.50 10.13
CA GLY A 129 -21.33 -19.30 9.36
C GLY A 129 -20.69 -20.00 8.18
N GLN A 130 -19.87 -19.29 7.39
CA GLN A 130 -19.19 -19.83 6.21
C GLN A 130 -18.10 -20.85 6.58
N MET A 131 -17.46 -20.70 7.75
CA MET A 131 -16.43 -21.61 8.26
C MET A 131 -17.01 -22.76 9.11
N GLY A 132 -18.33 -22.77 9.39
CA GLY A 132 -18.97 -23.77 10.22
C GLY A 132 -18.69 -23.60 11.72
N TYR A 133 -18.24 -22.42 12.17
CA TYR A 133 -17.99 -22.17 13.59
C TYR A 133 -19.28 -21.89 14.34
N ARG A 134 -19.34 -22.27 15.62
CA ARG A 134 -20.47 -22.01 16.50
C ARG A 134 -20.15 -20.84 17.44
N VAL A 135 -20.62 -19.66 17.10
CA VAL A 135 -20.44 -18.45 17.90
C VAL A 135 -21.23 -18.52 19.19
N GLN A 136 -20.59 -18.16 20.31
CA GLN A 136 -21.18 -18.07 21.64
C GLN A 136 -20.89 -16.67 22.23
N ASN A 137 -21.95 -15.94 22.64
CA ASN A 137 -21.83 -14.66 23.31
C ASN A 137 -20.82 -13.70 22.68
N LEU A 138 -20.99 -13.42 21.37
CA LEU A 138 -20.12 -12.48 20.66
C LEU A 138 -20.35 -11.07 21.20
N GLU A 139 -19.34 -10.48 21.83
CA GLU A 139 -19.40 -9.15 22.45
C GLU A 139 -18.21 -8.30 21.98
N GLN A 140 -18.48 -7.02 21.68
CA GLN A 140 -17.43 -6.06 21.45
C GLN A 140 -16.87 -5.61 22.80
N ILE A 141 -15.59 -5.94 23.05
CA ILE A 141 -14.90 -5.63 24.31
C ILE A 141 -14.10 -4.34 24.24
N LYS A 142 -13.75 -3.87 23.04
CA LYS A 142 -13.05 -2.60 22.85
C LYS A 142 -13.50 -1.92 21.56
N ASN A 143 -13.81 -0.63 21.66
CA ASN A 143 -14.00 0.25 20.51
C ASN A 143 -12.74 1.10 20.33
N ILE A 144 -12.01 0.89 19.22
CA ILE A 144 -10.84 1.70 18.86
C ILE A 144 -11.31 2.87 18.00
N GLY A 145 -12.32 2.65 17.15
CA GLY A 145 -12.94 3.68 16.32
C GLY A 145 -12.11 4.09 15.11
N GLY A 146 -12.12 5.39 14.82
CA GLY A 146 -11.46 5.95 13.64
C GLY A 146 -12.22 5.65 12.33
N LYS A 147 -11.62 6.01 11.20
CA LYS A 147 -12.20 5.76 9.86
C LYS A 147 -12.35 4.27 9.57
N SER A 148 -11.42 3.45 10.07
CA SER A 148 -11.47 2.00 9.94
C SER A 148 -12.52 1.34 10.85
N LYS A 149 -13.22 2.08 11.72
CA LYS A 149 -14.18 1.54 12.70
C LYS A 149 -13.61 0.35 13.46
N ALA A 150 -12.30 0.41 13.77
CA ALA A 150 -11.58 -0.69 14.39
C ALA A 150 -12.17 -1.02 15.76
N ALA A 151 -12.31 -2.32 16.02
CA ALA A 151 -12.85 -2.84 17.27
C ALA A 151 -12.21 -4.18 17.61
N ILE A 152 -12.32 -4.58 18.87
CA ILE A 152 -11.92 -5.90 19.33
C ILE A 152 -13.15 -6.57 19.92
N PHE A 153 -13.38 -7.81 19.51
CA PHE A 153 -14.41 -8.68 20.06
C PHE A 153 -13.79 -9.76 20.94
N ASN A 154 -14.60 -10.29 21.83
CA ASN A 154 -14.20 -11.43 22.65
C ASN A 154 -13.99 -12.67 21.78
N LYS A 155 -13.45 -13.72 22.37
CA LYS A 155 -13.13 -15.00 21.70
C LYS A 155 -14.35 -15.75 21.16
N ALA A 156 -15.54 -15.40 21.60
CA ALA A 156 -16.86 -15.90 21.15
C ALA A 156 -16.99 -17.43 21.04
N GLY A 157 -16.14 -18.19 21.75
CA GLY A 157 -16.10 -19.65 21.70
C GLY A 157 -15.43 -20.22 20.44
N ILE A 158 -15.06 -19.41 19.45
CA ILE A 158 -14.50 -19.82 18.16
C ILE A 158 -13.00 -19.53 18.02
N SER A 159 -12.46 -18.60 18.80
CA SER A 159 -11.07 -18.18 18.75
C SER A 159 -10.36 -18.46 20.06
N SER A 160 -9.07 -18.77 20.02
CA SER A 160 -8.17 -18.83 21.19
C SER A 160 -7.72 -17.44 21.64
N GLU A 161 -7.77 -16.46 20.74
CA GLU A 161 -7.43 -15.06 20.97
C GLU A 161 -8.63 -14.13 20.74
N GLU A 162 -8.54 -12.89 21.20
CA GLU A 162 -9.52 -11.85 20.89
C GLU A 162 -9.59 -11.61 19.37
N ILE A 163 -10.76 -11.23 18.87
CA ILE A 163 -11.01 -11.07 17.44
C ILE A 163 -10.90 -9.59 17.09
N PRO A 164 -9.77 -9.11 16.54
CA PRO A 164 -9.67 -7.77 15.99
C PRO A 164 -10.43 -7.68 14.68
N VAL A 165 -11.08 -6.56 14.45
CA VAL A 165 -11.83 -6.28 13.22
C VAL A 165 -11.68 -4.83 12.84
N ARG A 166 -11.53 -4.53 11.53
CA ARG A 166 -11.47 -3.17 11.01
C ARG A 166 -11.91 -3.10 9.55
N LEU A 167 -12.38 -1.94 9.12
CA LEU A 167 -12.60 -1.64 7.71
C LEU A 167 -11.28 -1.31 7.04
N MET A 168 -11.11 -1.80 5.81
CA MET A 168 -10.05 -1.43 4.90
C MET A 168 -10.50 -1.60 3.45
N TYR A 169 -9.71 -1.15 2.51
CA TYR A 169 -9.86 -1.55 1.12
C TYR A 169 -9.02 -2.79 0.82
N TYR A 170 -9.53 -3.63 -0.07
CA TYR A 170 -8.86 -4.81 -0.61
C TYR A 170 -8.73 -4.64 -2.11
N TYR A 171 -7.50 -4.69 -2.62
CA TYR A 171 -7.21 -4.60 -4.04
C TYR A 171 -6.73 -5.94 -4.59
N ARG A 172 -7.28 -6.30 -5.72
CA ARG A 172 -6.78 -7.37 -6.58
C ARG A 172 -7.00 -6.96 -8.03
N GLU A 173 -6.03 -7.20 -8.90
CA GLU A 173 -6.04 -6.71 -10.29
C GLU A 173 -7.32 -7.13 -11.03
N GLU A 174 -7.76 -8.37 -10.84
CA GLU A 174 -8.90 -8.94 -11.55
C GLU A 174 -10.25 -8.36 -11.10
N ILE A 175 -10.34 -7.89 -9.86
CA ILE A 175 -11.60 -7.44 -9.25
C ILE A 175 -11.63 -5.96 -8.89
N GLY A 176 -10.48 -5.28 -8.94
CA GLY A 176 -10.33 -3.88 -8.51
C GLY A 176 -10.35 -3.73 -6.99
N THR A 177 -10.64 -2.51 -6.53
CA THR A 177 -10.65 -2.15 -5.10
C THR A 177 -12.06 -2.17 -4.53
N GLN A 178 -12.26 -2.87 -3.42
CA GLN A 178 -13.55 -2.93 -2.72
C GLN A 178 -13.39 -2.80 -1.20
N LEU A 179 -14.41 -2.24 -0.54
CA LEU A 179 -14.42 -2.09 0.90
C LEU A 179 -14.70 -3.43 1.58
N VAL A 180 -13.88 -3.77 2.57
CA VAL A 180 -13.95 -5.04 3.29
C VAL A 180 -13.84 -4.83 4.80
N TRP A 181 -14.37 -5.77 5.55
CA TRP A 181 -13.97 -6.01 6.92
C TRP A 181 -12.78 -6.98 6.94
N GLU A 182 -11.65 -6.55 7.48
CA GLU A 182 -10.55 -7.43 7.86
C GLU A 182 -10.77 -7.88 9.30
N LEU A 183 -10.67 -9.19 9.54
CA LEU A 183 -10.72 -9.76 10.89
C LEU A 183 -9.84 -11.02 10.98
N SER A 184 -9.35 -11.33 12.17
CA SER A 184 -8.55 -12.54 12.35
C SER A 184 -9.12 -13.44 13.45
N ILE A 185 -9.06 -14.75 13.22
CA ILE A 185 -9.50 -15.81 14.14
C ILE A 185 -8.36 -16.80 14.29
N ALA A 186 -7.81 -16.92 15.51
CA ALA A 186 -6.93 -18.01 15.89
C ALA A 186 -7.83 -19.19 16.30
N GLU A 187 -7.95 -20.22 15.47
CA GLU A 187 -8.90 -21.33 15.71
C GLU A 187 -8.67 -21.99 17.05
N LYS A 188 -9.75 -22.24 17.78
CA LYS A 188 -9.67 -22.91 19.08
C LYS A 188 -9.35 -24.42 18.95
N THR A 189 -9.67 -25.03 17.83
CA THR A 189 -9.62 -26.48 17.59
C THR A 189 -8.48 -26.91 16.69
N SER A 190 -7.73 -25.98 16.12
CA SER A 190 -6.54 -26.24 15.31
C SER A 190 -5.43 -25.25 15.66
N ALA A 191 -4.27 -25.35 15.01
CA ALA A 191 -3.19 -24.39 15.12
C ALA A 191 -3.37 -23.22 14.10
N ASP A 192 -4.44 -23.21 13.35
CA ASP A 192 -4.65 -22.25 12.29
C ASP A 192 -5.00 -20.86 12.84
N TRP A 193 -4.35 -19.84 12.29
CA TRP A 193 -4.64 -18.46 12.55
C TRP A 193 -5.01 -17.76 11.24
N TRP A 194 -6.31 -17.69 10.99
CA TRP A 194 -6.85 -17.12 9.77
C TRP A 194 -7.01 -15.62 9.85
N ASN A 195 -6.63 -14.93 8.78
CA ASN A 195 -6.99 -13.54 8.51
C ASN A 195 -7.93 -13.49 7.32
N PHE A 196 -9.13 -12.94 7.52
CA PHE A 196 -10.21 -12.88 6.54
C PHE A 196 -10.39 -11.49 5.99
N ARG A 197 -10.70 -11.39 4.69
CA ARG A 197 -11.25 -10.21 4.04
C ARG A 197 -12.70 -10.52 3.65
N VAL A 198 -13.61 -9.76 4.24
CA VAL A 198 -15.06 -10.00 4.17
C VAL A 198 -15.70 -8.83 3.46
N ASP A 199 -16.41 -9.05 2.38
CA ASP A 199 -17.12 -7.99 1.67
C ASP A 199 -18.03 -7.20 2.62
N ALA A 200 -17.87 -5.87 2.64
CA ALA A 200 -18.55 -5.00 3.59
C ALA A 200 -20.05 -4.81 3.29
N VAL A 201 -20.53 -5.31 2.15
CA VAL A 201 -21.95 -5.26 1.75
C VAL A 201 -22.61 -6.60 1.97
N THR A 202 -22.02 -7.67 1.46
CA THR A 202 -22.65 -9.00 1.42
C THR A 202 -22.27 -9.92 2.58
N GLY A 203 -21.14 -9.66 3.22
CA GLY A 203 -20.58 -10.55 4.25
C GLY A 203 -19.89 -11.81 3.69
N ALA A 204 -19.74 -11.91 2.38
CA ALA A 204 -19.00 -13.01 1.78
C ALA A 204 -17.51 -12.93 2.10
N ILE A 205 -16.88 -14.06 2.42
CA ILE A 205 -15.42 -14.15 2.48
C ILE A 205 -14.90 -14.05 1.04
N ILE A 206 -14.15 -13.01 0.75
CA ILE A 206 -13.55 -12.81 -0.58
C ILE A 206 -12.10 -13.25 -0.65
N ASP A 207 -11.45 -13.32 0.50
CA ASP A 207 -10.07 -13.78 0.61
C ASP A 207 -9.74 -14.17 2.05
N LYS A 208 -8.80 -15.10 2.23
CA LYS A 208 -8.27 -15.47 3.56
C LYS A 208 -6.84 -15.96 3.48
N ASP A 209 -6.02 -15.61 4.48
CA ASP A 209 -4.66 -16.08 4.66
C ASP A 209 -4.53 -16.84 5.97
N ASN A 210 -3.75 -17.90 5.97
CA ASN A 210 -3.34 -18.57 7.20
C ASN A 210 -2.00 -18.00 7.67
N TRP A 211 -1.98 -17.37 8.84
CA TRP A 211 -0.77 -16.80 9.43
C TRP A 211 0.06 -17.81 10.25
N THR A 212 -0.42 -19.05 10.36
CA THR A 212 0.32 -20.09 11.05
C THR A 212 1.57 -20.44 10.25
N VAL A 213 2.74 -20.27 10.87
CA VAL A 213 4.00 -20.76 10.31
C VAL A 213 4.17 -22.23 10.69
N SER A 214 3.97 -23.12 9.72
CA SER A 214 4.29 -24.54 9.89
C SER A 214 5.79 -24.74 9.67
N CYS A 215 6.55 -24.95 10.75
CA CYS A 215 7.91 -25.48 10.63
C CYS A 215 7.80 -26.96 10.26
N ASN A 216 7.90 -27.31 9.00
CA ASN A 216 8.17 -28.68 8.58
C ASN A 216 9.60 -29.03 8.99
N ILE A 217 9.75 -29.64 10.17
CA ILE A 217 10.99 -30.32 10.54
C ILE A 217 10.98 -31.65 9.76
N LEU A 218 11.24 -31.57 8.47
CA LEU A 218 11.70 -32.74 7.70
C LEU A 218 13.21 -32.73 7.69
N GLY A 219 13.78 -33.11 8.83
CA GLY A 219 15.14 -33.53 8.97
C GLY A 219 15.17 -35.02 9.17
N ASP A 220 14.81 -35.79 8.15
CA ASP A 220 15.23 -37.18 8.05
C ASP A 220 16.65 -37.17 7.48
N HIS A 221 17.62 -37.05 8.36
CA HIS A 221 18.96 -37.57 8.11
C HIS A 221 18.92 -39.03 8.55
N ALA A 222 18.50 -39.90 7.63
CA ALA A 222 18.82 -41.32 7.72
C ALA A 222 20.25 -41.48 7.19
N ASP A 223 21.12 -42.06 8.02
CA ASP A 223 22.49 -42.47 7.79
C ASP A 223 22.66 -43.37 6.57
#